data_2316b632affd65107a5bd87ecb2d9c83
#
_entry.id   2316b632affd65107a5bd87ecb2d9c83
#
_cell.length_a   1.000
_cell.length_b   1.000
_cell.length_c   1.000
_cell.angle_alpha   90.00
_cell.angle_beta   90.00
_cell.angle_gamma   90.00
#
_symmetry.space_group_name_H-M   'P 1'
#
loop_
_entity.id
_entity.type
_entity.pdbx_description
1 polymer ?
#
loop_
_entity_poly.entity_id
_entity_poly.type
_entity_poly.pdbx_seq_one_letter_code
_entity_poly.pdbx_strand_id
1 'polypeptide(L)'
;GGLVYNVEELRTVAGRGLSASIVNQVLIEESVVGWEELELEVVRDSRNKMITVCFIENVDAMGVHTGDSYCTAPMLTISPELQERLQKYSYDIVEAIEVIGGTNVQFAHDPRTGRVVVIEINPRTSRSSALASKATGFPIAFVSSLLAVGLNLDEIPYWRDGTLDKYTPSGDYVVVKFPRWAFEKFEGLEDRLGTQMQAVGEVMSIGKTYKEAFQKAIRSLEAGRYGLGFAKDFNKKPLEELLNMLNHPSSERQFIMYEALRKGAGIEELHRRTHIKTWFITQMKELVDLEERILTYKGMMLPNDLLIQAKKNGFADRYLSQLLGINEKVIRAKRISLGLSESWEPVPVSGVENASYYFSTYNAPDKTTVSDRKKIMVLGGGPNRIGQGIEFDYCCVHAAFAIRDAGYRSEEHTSELQSPNT
;
A
#
# COMPACT_ATOMS: atom_id res chain seq x y z
N GLY A 1 4.00 -6.50 23.24
CA GLY A 1 5.46 -6.52 23.34
C GLY A 1 6.00 -5.16 23.73
N GLY A 2 7.32 -5.06 23.93
CA GLY A 2 8.00 -3.82 24.24
C GLY A 2 9.50 -3.91 24.00
N LEU A 3 10.12 -2.77 23.75
CA LEU A 3 11.56 -2.62 23.64
C LEU A 3 12.14 -2.35 25.04
N VAL A 4 13.29 -2.92 25.30
CA VAL A 4 14.01 -2.77 26.58
C VAL A 4 15.48 -2.45 26.28
N TYR A 5 16.06 -1.53 27.04
CA TYR A 5 17.42 -1.05 26.85
C TYR A 5 18.36 -1.43 28.00
N ASN A 6 17.80 -1.98 29.09
CA ASN A 6 18.54 -2.42 30.26
C ASN A 6 17.82 -3.57 30.99
N VAL A 7 18.52 -4.21 31.93
CA VAL A 7 18.02 -5.38 32.67
C VAL A 7 16.79 -5.07 33.53
N GLU A 8 16.67 -3.86 34.05
CA GLU A 8 15.55 -3.46 34.90
C GLU A 8 14.26 -3.29 34.10
N GLU A 9 14.36 -2.66 32.93
CA GLU A 9 13.27 -2.60 31.97
C GLU A 9 12.87 -3.98 31.48
N LEU A 10 13.86 -4.87 31.22
CA LEU A 10 13.60 -6.24 30.80
C LEU A 10 12.78 -6.99 31.88
N ARG A 11 13.17 -6.91 33.14
CA ARG A 11 12.42 -7.54 34.25
C ARG A 11 10.98 -7.02 34.35
N THR A 12 10.81 -5.71 34.16
CA THR A 12 9.49 -5.07 34.25
C THR A 12 8.59 -5.49 33.07
N VAL A 13 9.10 -5.44 31.84
CA VAL A 13 8.31 -5.76 30.65
C VAL A 13 8.06 -7.26 30.56
N ALA A 14 9.07 -8.09 30.80
CA ALA A 14 8.92 -9.55 30.82
C ALA A 14 7.97 -10.01 31.94
N GLY A 15 8.05 -9.44 33.13
CA GLY A 15 7.14 -9.74 34.23
C GLY A 15 5.68 -9.45 33.91
N ARG A 16 5.39 -8.30 33.26
CA ARG A 16 4.05 -8.01 32.75
C ARG A 16 3.60 -8.98 31.67
N GLY A 17 4.51 -9.33 30.78
CA GLY A 17 4.25 -10.29 29.72
C GLY A 17 3.93 -11.69 30.25
N LEU A 18 4.72 -12.18 31.22
CA LEU A 18 4.47 -13.46 31.90
C LEU A 18 3.11 -13.50 32.59
N SER A 19 2.75 -12.40 33.28
CA SER A 19 1.46 -12.30 33.99
C SER A 19 0.27 -12.27 33.00
N ALA A 20 0.45 -11.73 31.80
CA ALA A 20 -0.58 -11.66 30.78
C ALA A 20 -0.65 -12.93 29.91
N SER A 21 0.39 -13.74 29.90
CA SER A 21 0.49 -14.95 29.08
C SER A 21 -0.30 -16.11 29.71
N ILE A 22 -1.19 -16.71 28.96
CA ILE A 22 -1.99 -17.88 29.40
C ILE A 22 -1.09 -19.09 29.72
N VAL A 23 0.06 -19.18 29.06
CA VAL A 23 1.03 -20.29 29.22
C VAL A 23 2.24 -19.88 30.05
N ASN A 24 2.23 -18.69 30.65
CA ASN A 24 3.34 -18.13 31.46
C ASN A 24 4.70 -18.15 30.73
N GLN A 25 4.68 -17.81 29.43
CA GLN A 25 5.88 -17.71 28.60
C GLN A 25 5.91 -16.39 27.86
N VAL A 26 7.11 -15.87 27.62
CA VAL A 26 7.38 -14.70 26.77
C VAL A 26 8.55 -15.01 25.86
N LEU A 27 8.52 -14.47 24.65
CA LEU A 27 9.64 -14.50 23.72
C LEU A 27 10.51 -13.26 23.95
N ILE A 28 11.82 -13.46 24.02
CA ILE A 28 12.82 -12.40 24.11
C ILE A 28 13.75 -12.53 22.90
N GLU A 29 13.85 -11.47 22.12
CA GLU A 29 14.57 -11.46 20.85
C GLU A 29 15.56 -10.29 20.78
N GLU A 30 16.57 -10.43 19.92
CA GLU A 30 17.43 -9.32 19.51
C GLU A 30 16.58 -8.25 18.82
N SER A 31 16.79 -6.98 19.20
CA SER A 31 16.08 -5.88 18.55
C SER A 31 16.66 -5.60 17.17
N VAL A 32 15.79 -5.58 16.17
CA VAL A 32 16.08 -5.21 14.77
C VAL A 32 15.46 -3.85 14.39
N VAL A 33 15.16 -3.03 15.37
CA VAL A 33 14.60 -1.67 15.14
C VAL A 33 15.50 -0.88 14.20
N GLY A 34 14.88 -0.24 13.22
CA GLY A 34 15.57 0.55 12.19
C GLY A 34 16.08 -0.26 11.00
N TRP A 35 15.94 -1.60 11.00
CA TRP A 35 16.23 -2.41 9.82
C TRP A 35 15.11 -2.29 8.79
N GLU A 36 15.40 -2.67 7.54
CA GLU A 36 14.40 -2.73 6.47
C GLU A 36 13.43 -3.90 6.73
N GLU A 37 12.14 -3.66 6.58
CA GLU A 37 11.11 -4.69 6.66
C GLU A 37 10.66 -5.10 5.25
N LEU A 38 10.77 -6.39 4.95
CA LEU A 38 10.53 -6.96 3.62
C LEU A 38 9.63 -8.18 3.74
N GLU A 39 8.70 -8.34 2.79
CA GLU A 39 7.75 -9.45 2.82
C GLU A 39 7.65 -10.13 1.46
N LEU A 40 7.45 -11.44 1.46
CA LEU A 40 7.10 -12.21 0.29
C LEU A 40 5.80 -12.97 0.51
N GLU A 41 4.95 -12.95 -0.50
CA GLU A 41 3.79 -13.83 -0.61
C GLU A 41 4.15 -15.00 -1.53
N VAL A 42 4.14 -16.21 -0.99
CA VAL A 42 4.51 -17.45 -1.67
C VAL A 42 3.33 -18.40 -1.67
N VAL A 43 3.17 -19.14 -2.76
CA VAL A 43 2.18 -20.21 -2.87
C VAL A 43 2.90 -21.51 -3.22
N ARG A 44 2.58 -22.60 -2.50
CA ARG A 44 3.13 -23.95 -2.69
C ARG A 44 2.00 -24.96 -2.90
N ASP A 45 2.18 -25.86 -3.86
CA ASP A 45 1.26 -27.00 -4.09
C ASP A 45 1.72 -28.31 -3.42
N SER A 46 0.93 -29.37 -3.56
CA SER A 46 1.22 -30.68 -2.97
C SER A 46 2.41 -31.41 -3.58
N ARG A 47 2.85 -30.99 -4.79
CA ARG A 47 4.04 -31.54 -5.49
C ARG A 47 5.30 -30.74 -5.24
N ASN A 48 5.29 -29.87 -4.22
CA ASN A 48 6.39 -28.98 -3.88
C ASN A 48 6.74 -27.94 -4.96
N LYS A 49 5.82 -27.63 -5.87
CA LYS A 49 5.96 -26.51 -6.78
C LYS A 49 5.66 -25.23 -6.04
N MET A 50 6.53 -24.21 -6.18
CA MET A 50 6.39 -22.93 -5.50
C MET A 50 6.49 -21.79 -6.48
N ILE A 51 5.72 -20.74 -6.19
CA ILE A 51 5.78 -19.46 -6.91
C ILE A 51 5.80 -18.32 -5.91
N THR A 52 6.50 -17.25 -6.22
CA THR A 52 6.40 -15.98 -5.49
C THR A 52 5.34 -15.12 -6.17
N VAL A 53 4.28 -14.83 -5.45
CA VAL A 53 3.19 -14.00 -5.94
C VAL A 53 3.55 -12.54 -5.96
N CYS A 54 4.20 -12.06 -4.89
CA CYS A 54 4.50 -10.65 -4.72
C CYS A 54 5.71 -10.44 -3.81
N PHE A 55 6.50 -9.43 -4.14
CA PHE A 55 7.56 -8.86 -3.30
C PHE A 55 7.07 -7.52 -2.76
N ILE A 56 7.06 -7.37 -1.44
CA ILE A 56 6.52 -6.20 -0.74
C ILE A 56 7.63 -5.53 0.07
N GLU A 57 7.81 -4.23 -0.13
CA GLU A 57 8.74 -3.40 0.62
C GLU A 57 7.97 -2.47 1.56
N ASN A 58 8.20 -2.62 2.87
CA ASN A 58 7.68 -1.68 3.85
C ASN A 58 8.53 -0.40 3.83
N VAL A 59 7.88 0.75 3.82
CA VAL A 59 8.55 2.04 3.77
C VAL A 59 8.97 2.49 5.17
N ASP A 60 8.15 2.19 6.18
CA ASP A 60 8.56 2.33 7.57
C ASP A 60 9.53 1.20 7.91
N ALA A 61 10.55 1.53 8.69
CA ALA A 61 11.52 0.55 9.18
C ALA A 61 10.94 -0.31 10.32
N MET A 62 11.61 -1.42 10.62
CA MET A 62 11.32 -2.25 11.78
C MET A 62 11.22 -1.41 13.06
N GLY A 63 10.21 -1.70 13.87
CA GLY A 63 9.81 -0.94 15.06
C GLY A 63 8.39 -0.37 14.96
N VAL A 64 7.87 -0.22 13.76
CA VAL A 64 6.45 -0.01 13.47
C VAL A 64 5.87 -1.35 13.04
N HIS A 65 4.72 -1.73 13.59
CA HIS A 65 4.08 -3.00 13.22
C HIS A 65 3.73 -3.00 11.71
N THR A 66 3.97 -4.11 11.01
CA THR A 66 3.66 -4.30 9.58
C THR A 66 2.26 -3.82 9.18
N GLY A 67 1.24 -4.03 10.02
CA GLY A 67 -0.12 -3.54 9.80
C GLY A 67 -0.26 -2.01 9.86
N ASP A 68 0.67 -1.33 10.52
CA ASP A 68 0.72 0.13 10.67
C ASP A 68 1.73 0.79 9.72
N SER A 69 2.53 -0.03 9.03
CA SER A 69 3.47 0.44 8.00
C SER A 69 2.75 0.68 6.67
N TYR A 70 3.10 1.73 5.97
CA TYR A 70 2.74 1.79 4.56
C TYR A 70 3.81 1.09 3.73
N CYS A 71 3.40 0.44 2.64
CA CYS A 71 4.28 -0.39 1.85
C CYS A 71 4.01 -0.27 0.36
N THR A 72 4.96 -0.76 -0.42
CA THR A 72 4.91 -0.79 -1.88
C THR A 72 5.04 -2.21 -2.42
N ALA A 73 4.38 -2.44 -3.53
CA ALA A 73 4.57 -3.60 -4.38
C ALA A 73 4.67 -3.14 -5.85
N PRO A 74 5.71 -3.57 -6.60
CA PRO A 74 6.84 -4.40 -6.16
C PRO A 74 7.79 -3.66 -5.20
N MET A 75 8.83 -4.35 -4.72
CA MET A 75 9.97 -3.74 -4.05
C MET A 75 10.65 -2.75 -5.00
N LEU A 76 10.82 -1.49 -4.57
CA LEU A 76 11.32 -0.41 -5.42
C LEU A 76 12.80 -0.11 -5.22
N THR A 77 13.33 -0.41 -4.02
CA THR A 77 14.69 -0.03 -3.65
C THR A 77 15.58 -1.23 -3.29
N ILE A 78 15.04 -2.43 -3.37
CA ILE A 78 15.74 -3.68 -3.03
C ILE A 78 16.39 -4.26 -4.28
N SER A 79 17.66 -4.61 -4.18
CA SER A 79 18.39 -5.19 -5.31
C SER A 79 17.82 -6.55 -5.75
N PRO A 80 17.92 -6.91 -7.03
CA PRO A 80 17.50 -8.22 -7.52
C PRO A 80 18.14 -9.37 -6.76
N GLU A 81 19.45 -9.27 -6.43
CA GLU A 81 20.21 -10.29 -5.71
C GLU A 81 19.65 -10.54 -4.30
N LEU A 82 19.22 -9.47 -3.62
CA LEU A 82 18.57 -9.61 -2.32
C LEU A 82 17.17 -10.22 -2.48
N GLN A 83 16.40 -9.80 -3.49
CA GLN A 83 15.09 -10.38 -3.77
C GLN A 83 15.18 -11.90 -4.05
N GLU A 84 16.15 -12.33 -4.86
CA GLU A 84 16.40 -13.76 -5.12
C GLU A 84 16.79 -14.53 -3.85
N ARG A 85 17.61 -13.93 -2.99
CA ARG A 85 17.99 -14.52 -1.70
C ARG A 85 16.78 -14.68 -0.77
N LEU A 86 15.93 -13.66 -0.68
CA LEU A 86 14.70 -13.72 0.11
C LEU A 86 13.71 -14.76 -0.42
N GLN A 87 13.60 -14.86 -1.75
CA GLN A 87 12.78 -15.88 -2.39
C GLN A 87 13.27 -17.28 -2.04
N LYS A 88 14.57 -17.51 -2.14
CA LYS A 88 15.15 -18.81 -1.76
C LYS A 88 14.86 -19.15 -0.30
N TYR A 89 15.07 -18.21 0.62
CA TYR A 89 14.78 -18.42 2.03
C TYR A 89 13.30 -18.71 2.28
N SER A 90 12.40 -17.98 1.60
CA SER A 90 10.96 -18.22 1.69
C SER A 90 10.59 -19.63 1.22
N TYR A 91 11.18 -20.11 0.12
CA TYR A 91 10.93 -21.46 -0.39
C TYR A 91 11.45 -22.55 0.56
N ASP A 92 12.68 -22.39 1.06
CA ASP A 92 13.27 -23.32 2.03
C ASP A 92 12.39 -23.43 3.30
N ILE A 93 11.84 -22.29 3.78
CA ILE A 93 10.95 -22.24 4.96
C ILE A 93 9.61 -22.90 4.67
N VAL A 94 8.96 -22.53 3.57
CA VAL A 94 7.62 -23.03 3.21
C VAL A 94 7.66 -24.54 2.94
N GLU A 95 8.75 -25.04 2.36
CA GLU A 95 8.99 -26.48 2.21
C GLU A 95 9.14 -27.18 3.57
N ALA A 96 9.98 -26.60 4.46
CA ALA A 96 10.27 -27.21 5.77
C ALA A 96 9.04 -27.32 6.68
N ILE A 97 8.06 -26.43 6.53
CA ILE A 97 6.80 -26.47 7.28
C ILE A 97 5.65 -27.12 6.52
N GLU A 98 5.90 -27.63 5.30
CA GLU A 98 4.99 -28.39 4.46
C GLU A 98 3.64 -27.71 4.19
N VAL A 99 3.60 -26.37 4.13
CA VAL A 99 2.37 -25.61 3.83
C VAL A 99 1.92 -25.88 2.39
N ILE A 100 0.63 -26.11 2.20
CA ILE A 100 -0.05 -26.11 0.90
C ILE A 100 -0.93 -24.85 0.84
N GLY A 101 -0.77 -24.04 -0.20
CA GLY A 101 -1.46 -22.76 -0.37
C GLY A 101 -0.57 -21.56 -0.10
N GLY A 102 -1.21 -20.42 0.22
CA GLY A 102 -0.54 -19.15 0.41
C GLY A 102 0.13 -18.99 1.77
N THR A 103 1.31 -18.40 1.76
CA THR A 103 2.10 -18.11 2.96
C THR A 103 2.76 -16.74 2.82
N ASN A 104 2.62 -15.90 3.84
CA ASN A 104 3.39 -14.66 3.98
C ASN A 104 4.64 -14.95 4.80
N VAL A 105 5.81 -14.51 4.30
CA VAL A 105 7.09 -14.60 5.00
C VAL A 105 7.64 -13.19 5.19
N GLN A 106 7.96 -12.83 6.43
CA GLN A 106 8.44 -11.50 6.80
C GLN A 106 9.91 -11.56 7.23
N PHE A 107 10.69 -10.61 6.72
CA PHE A 107 12.12 -10.50 6.95
C PHE A 107 12.49 -9.12 7.46
N ALA A 108 13.53 -9.08 8.30
CA ALA A 108 14.28 -7.85 8.54
C ALA A 108 15.67 -7.97 7.88
N HIS A 109 16.09 -6.89 7.21
CA HIS A 109 17.38 -6.77 6.55
C HIS A 109 18.16 -5.58 7.09
N ASP A 110 19.39 -5.80 7.53
CA ASP A 110 20.34 -4.72 7.86
C ASP A 110 21.13 -4.34 6.61
N PRO A 111 20.88 -3.19 5.99
CA PRO A 111 21.59 -2.77 4.76
C PRO A 111 23.09 -2.50 4.98
N ARG A 112 23.52 -2.31 6.23
CA ARG A 112 24.94 -2.03 6.57
C ARG A 112 25.77 -3.30 6.59
N THR A 113 25.20 -4.40 7.06
CA THR A 113 25.91 -5.69 7.20
C THR A 113 25.47 -6.73 6.19
N GLY A 114 24.34 -6.51 5.52
CA GLY A 114 23.71 -7.49 4.63
C GLY A 114 23.04 -8.67 5.37
N ARG A 115 22.94 -8.59 6.71
CA ARG A 115 22.29 -9.63 7.51
C ARG A 115 20.78 -9.62 7.26
N VAL A 116 20.23 -10.82 7.08
CA VAL A 116 18.78 -11.05 6.98
C VAL A 116 18.36 -11.94 8.13
N VAL A 117 17.26 -11.62 8.78
CA VAL A 117 16.60 -12.47 9.77
C VAL A 117 15.14 -12.67 9.39
N VAL A 118 14.60 -13.84 9.69
CA VAL A 118 13.17 -14.13 9.56
C VAL A 118 12.47 -13.59 10.79
N ILE A 119 11.42 -12.80 10.59
CA ILE A 119 10.61 -12.24 11.68
C ILE A 119 9.48 -13.21 12.02
N GLU A 120 8.65 -13.52 11.03
CA GLU A 120 7.58 -14.49 11.21
C GLU A 120 7.13 -15.07 9.86
N ILE A 121 6.40 -16.16 9.94
CA ILE A 121 5.68 -16.75 8.82
C ILE A 121 4.20 -16.86 9.18
N ASN A 122 3.36 -16.53 8.21
CA ASN A 122 1.91 -16.63 8.33
C ASN A 122 1.42 -17.67 7.30
N PRO A 123 1.31 -18.99 7.68
CA PRO A 123 0.91 -20.07 6.76
C PRO A 123 -0.60 -20.06 6.51
N ARG A 124 -1.12 -18.96 6.09
CA ARG A 124 -2.52 -18.68 5.81
C ARG A 124 -2.65 -17.44 4.94
N THR A 125 -3.81 -17.25 4.33
CA THR A 125 -4.14 -15.94 3.74
C THR A 125 -4.19 -14.87 4.83
N SER A 126 -3.61 -13.71 4.54
CA SER A 126 -3.45 -12.60 5.46
C SER A 126 -3.89 -11.28 4.80
N ARG A 127 -3.74 -10.17 5.50
CA ARG A 127 -3.95 -8.84 4.91
C ARG A 127 -2.92 -8.57 3.80
N SER A 128 -1.67 -8.98 3.99
CA SER A 128 -0.63 -8.89 2.95
C SER A 128 -0.99 -9.74 1.73
N SER A 129 -1.62 -10.90 1.92
CA SER A 129 -2.13 -11.72 0.81
C SER A 129 -3.24 -11.01 0.02
N ALA A 130 -4.12 -10.26 0.69
CA ALA A 130 -5.14 -9.45 0.02
C ALA A 130 -4.49 -8.31 -0.78
N LEU A 131 -3.51 -7.62 -0.20
CA LEU A 131 -2.70 -6.63 -0.91
C LEU A 131 -2.02 -7.23 -2.14
N ALA A 132 -1.30 -8.35 -1.97
CA ALA A 132 -0.59 -9.02 -3.04
C ALA A 132 -1.53 -9.46 -4.16
N SER A 133 -2.69 -10.02 -3.81
CA SER A 133 -3.71 -10.43 -4.78
C SER A 133 -4.16 -9.26 -5.65
N LYS A 134 -4.40 -8.11 -5.05
CA LYS A 134 -4.80 -6.90 -5.78
C LYS A 134 -3.65 -6.27 -6.55
N ALA A 135 -2.44 -6.30 -5.97
CA ALA A 135 -1.26 -5.75 -6.61
C ALA A 135 -0.86 -6.51 -7.89
N THR A 136 -1.18 -7.80 -7.97
CA THR A 136 -0.67 -8.67 -9.03
C THR A 136 -1.75 -9.30 -9.91
N GLY A 137 -3.03 -9.20 -9.51
CA GLY A 137 -4.10 -9.95 -10.15
C GLY A 137 -4.08 -11.46 -9.84
N PHE A 138 -3.26 -11.90 -8.88
CA PHE A 138 -3.19 -13.28 -8.45
C PHE A 138 -4.10 -13.54 -7.24
N PRO A 139 -5.25 -14.22 -7.39
CA PRO A 139 -6.21 -14.38 -6.30
C PRO A 139 -5.76 -15.47 -5.34
N ILE A 140 -4.87 -15.13 -4.39
CA ILE A 140 -4.21 -16.09 -3.47
C ILE A 140 -5.22 -16.97 -2.75
N ALA A 141 -6.31 -16.39 -2.22
CA ALA A 141 -7.32 -17.15 -1.49
C ALA A 141 -8.04 -18.18 -2.38
N PHE A 142 -8.41 -17.80 -3.60
CA PHE A 142 -9.03 -18.68 -4.58
C PHE A 142 -8.09 -19.81 -4.98
N VAL A 143 -6.86 -19.48 -5.35
CA VAL A 143 -5.85 -20.48 -5.73
C VAL A 143 -5.55 -21.41 -4.55
N SER A 144 -5.36 -20.89 -3.34
CA SER A 144 -5.15 -21.72 -2.14
C SER A 144 -6.29 -22.69 -1.89
N SER A 145 -7.54 -22.29 -2.16
CA SER A 145 -8.70 -23.17 -2.04
C SER A 145 -8.67 -24.31 -3.07
N LEU A 146 -8.26 -24.01 -4.32
CA LEU A 146 -8.09 -25.05 -5.35
C LEU A 146 -6.98 -26.03 -4.98
N LEU A 147 -5.85 -25.55 -4.45
CA LEU A 147 -4.76 -26.41 -3.97
C LEU A 147 -5.19 -27.28 -2.78
N ALA A 148 -6.01 -26.75 -1.88
CA ALA A 148 -6.53 -27.48 -0.72
C ALA A 148 -7.47 -28.64 -1.10
N VAL A 149 -8.14 -28.55 -2.25
CA VAL A 149 -8.99 -29.66 -2.76
C VAL A 149 -8.22 -30.59 -3.70
N GLY A 150 -6.90 -30.43 -3.82
CA GLY A 150 -6.00 -31.38 -4.47
C GLY A 150 -5.53 -31.01 -5.88
N LEU A 151 -5.89 -29.84 -6.42
CA LEU A 151 -5.27 -29.34 -7.65
C LEU A 151 -3.82 -28.91 -7.39
N ASN A 152 -3.03 -28.88 -8.45
CA ASN A 152 -1.66 -28.36 -8.42
C ASN A 152 -1.53 -27.14 -9.33
N LEU A 153 -0.48 -26.37 -9.18
CA LEU A 153 -0.25 -25.13 -9.93
C LEU A 153 -0.22 -25.33 -11.45
N ASP A 154 0.28 -26.48 -11.91
CA ASP A 154 0.32 -26.87 -13.32
C ASP A 154 -1.05 -27.31 -13.90
N GLU A 155 -2.09 -27.39 -13.05
CA GLU A 155 -3.46 -27.73 -13.44
C GLU A 155 -4.38 -26.49 -13.44
N ILE A 156 -3.90 -25.33 -13.00
CA ILE A 156 -4.68 -24.09 -12.91
C ILE A 156 -4.27 -23.17 -14.07
N PRO A 157 -5.23 -22.66 -14.88
CA PRO A 157 -4.93 -21.84 -16.04
C PRO A 157 -4.30 -20.49 -15.66
N TYR A 158 -3.32 -20.06 -16.46
CA TYR A 158 -2.69 -18.75 -16.36
C TYR A 158 -2.83 -18.01 -17.69
N TRP A 159 -3.35 -16.79 -17.65
CA TRP A 159 -3.68 -16.02 -18.85
C TRP A 159 -2.45 -15.69 -19.73
N ARG A 160 -1.25 -15.69 -19.15
CA ARG A 160 -0.01 -15.29 -19.83
C ARG A 160 0.72 -16.48 -20.46
N ASP A 161 0.96 -17.54 -19.69
CA ASP A 161 1.88 -18.62 -20.07
C ASP A 161 1.30 -20.04 -19.93
N GLY A 162 -0.01 -20.16 -19.91
CA GLY A 162 -0.74 -21.43 -19.86
C GLY A 162 -1.16 -21.87 -18.46
N THR A 163 -0.24 -22.13 -17.54
CA THR A 163 -0.54 -22.62 -16.17
C THR A 163 0.21 -21.87 -15.09
N LEU A 164 -0.33 -21.85 -13.85
CA LEU A 164 0.15 -21.04 -12.75
C LEU A 164 1.54 -21.42 -12.23
N ASP A 165 2.02 -22.64 -12.53
CA ASP A 165 3.39 -23.04 -12.20
C ASP A 165 4.48 -22.19 -12.89
N LYS A 166 4.10 -21.47 -13.93
CA LYS A 166 4.96 -20.50 -14.67
C LYS A 166 4.79 -19.07 -14.27
N TYR A 167 3.94 -18.81 -13.26
CA TYR A 167 3.67 -17.47 -12.81
C TYR A 167 4.95 -16.75 -12.34
N THR A 168 5.12 -15.52 -12.80
CA THR A 168 6.12 -14.59 -12.30
C THR A 168 5.45 -13.24 -12.05
N PRO A 169 5.74 -12.55 -10.93
CA PRO A 169 5.23 -11.22 -10.69
C PRO A 169 5.65 -10.30 -11.84
N SER A 170 4.70 -9.65 -12.46
CA SER A 170 4.98 -8.72 -13.56
C SER A 170 3.93 -7.62 -13.58
N GLY A 171 4.39 -6.39 -13.66
CA GLY A 171 3.54 -5.21 -13.77
C GLY A 171 4.44 -4.00 -13.96
N ASP A 172 4.04 -3.08 -14.82
CA ASP A 172 4.74 -1.82 -15.05
C ASP A 172 4.07 -0.68 -14.27
N TYR A 173 3.55 -0.99 -13.09
CA TYR A 173 2.86 -0.09 -12.17
C TYR A 173 3.35 -0.30 -10.74
N VAL A 174 3.06 0.67 -9.89
CA VAL A 174 3.36 0.64 -8.46
C VAL A 174 2.07 0.63 -7.66
N VAL A 175 2.03 -0.22 -6.67
CA VAL A 175 0.94 -0.27 -5.69
C VAL A 175 1.44 0.27 -4.37
N VAL A 176 0.66 1.14 -3.74
CA VAL A 176 0.91 1.66 -2.39
C VAL A 176 -0.26 1.27 -1.49
N LYS A 177 0.05 0.54 -0.43
CA LYS A 177 -0.87 0.33 0.69
C LYS A 177 -0.63 1.41 1.73
N PHE A 178 -1.68 2.03 2.23
CA PHE A 178 -1.60 3.03 3.30
C PHE A 178 -2.60 2.69 4.42
N PRO A 179 -2.15 2.57 5.68
CA PRO A 179 -3.02 2.25 6.80
C PRO A 179 -3.95 3.41 7.18
N ARG A 180 -5.11 3.07 7.74
CA ARG A 180 -6.05 4.02 8.33
C ARG A 180 -6.09 3.81 9.85
N TRP A 181 -5.87 4.86 10.60
CA TRP A 181 -6.02 4.90 12.05
C TRP A 181 -7.26 5.69 12.44
N ALA A 182 -7.71 5.54 13.69
CA ALA A 182 -8.87 6.20 14.23
C ALA A 182 -8.57 6.82 15.60
N PHE A 183 -7.35 7.31 15.81
CA PHE A 183 -6.96 7.96 17.07
C PHE A 183 -7.90 9.10 17.45
N GLU A 184 -8.48 9.79 16.46
CA GLU A 184 -9.45 10.85 16.67
C GLU A 184 -10.74 10.41 17.38
N LYS A 185 -11.00 9.10 17.46
CA LYS A 185 -12.19 8.54 18.12
C LYS A 185 -11.96 8.17 19.59
N PHE A 186 -10.70 8.19 20.03
CA PHE A 186 -10.32 7.75 21.37
C PHE A 186 -9.63 8.89 22.12
N GLU A 187 -10.38 9.60 22.95
CA GLU A 187 -9.83 10.68 23.76
C GLU A 187 -8.76 10.15 24.73
N GLY A 188 -7.65 10.88 24.83
CA GLY A 188 -6.55 10.55 25.72
C GLY A 188 -5.59 9.47 25.22
N LEU A 189 -5.81 8.90 24.05
CA LEU A 189 -4.86 7.97 23.43
C LEU A 189 -3.77 8.77 22.69
N GLU A 190 -2.51 8.49 23.03
CA GLU A 190 -1.37 9.07 22.35
C GLU A 190 -1.23 8.47 20.93
N ASP A 191 -1.12 9.31 19.90
CA ASP A 191 -0.83 8.90 18.53
C ASP A 191 0.66 8.53 18.42
N ARG A 192 0.98 7.32 18.83
CA ARG A 192 2.32 6.75 18.80
C ARG A 192 2.26 5.31 18.30
N LEU A 193 2.90 5.07 17.19
CA LEU A 193 2.99 3.74 16.59
C LEU A 193 4.17 2.96 17.20
N GLY A 194 4.06 1.64 17.18
CA GLY A 194 5.05 0.75 17.74
C GLY A 194 4.86 -0.68 17.27
N THR A 195 5.29 -1.65 18.05
CA THR A 195 5.25 -3.08 17.72
C THR A 195 3.86 -3.72 17.83
N GLN A 196 2.85 -2.96 18.29
CA GLN A 196 1.46 -3.41 18.36
C GLN A 196 0.65 -2.71 17.27
N MET A 197 -0.13 -3.48 16.51
CA MET A 197 -0.97 -2.95 15.45
C MET A 197 -2.09 -2.07 16.01
N GLN A 198 -2.23 -0.86 15.47
CA GLN A 198 -3.25 0.13 15.84
C GLN A 198 -4.13 0.55 14.66
N ALA A 199 -3.76 0.17 13.44
CA ALA A 199 -4.54 0.47 12.25
C ALA A 199 -5.90 -0.23 12.29
N VAL A 200 -6.96 0.52 11.94
CA VAL A 200 -8.35 0.03 11.88
C VAL A 200 -8.80 -0.31 10.46
N GLY A 201 -7.95 -0.08 9.48
CA GLY A 201 -8.21 -0.36 8.07
C GLY A 201 -7.03 0.07 7.21
N GLU A 202 -7.21 -0.04 5.91
CA GLU A 202 -6.18 0.31 4.94
C GLU A 202 -6.80 0.69 3.61
N VAL A 203 -6.05 1.43 2.80
CA VAL A 203 -6.36 1.69 1.40
C VAL A 203 -5.23 1.17 0.54
N MET A 204 -5.54 0.84 -0.70
CA MET A 204 -4.58 0.45 -1.70
C MET A 204 -4.78 1.29 -2.95
N SER A 205 -3.71 1.80 -3.51
CA SER A 205 -3.73 2.60 -4.73
C SER A 205 -2.72 2.09 -5.73
N ILE A 206 -3.08 2.15 -7.01
CA ILE A 206 -2.23 1.77 -8.13
C ILE A 206 -1.94 3.01 -8.98
N GLY A 207 -0.70 3.16 -9.41
CA GLY A 207 -0.26 4.21 -10.33
C GLY A 207 0.94 3.73 -11.15
N LYS A 208 1.25 4.41 -12.24
CA LYS A 208 2.44 4.10 -13.06
C LYS A 208 3.73 4.52 -12.39
N THR A 209 3.65 5.42 -11.40
CA THR A 209 4.78 5.88 -10.61
C THR A 209 4.44 5.82 -9.12
N TYR A 210 5.48 5.72 -8.28
CA TYR A 210 5.31 5.78 -6.83
C TYR A 210 4.59 7.06 -6.38
N LYS A 211 4.97 8.23 -6.90
CA LYS A 211 4.36 9.51 -6.53
C LYS A 211 2.88 9.56 -6.85
N GLU A 212 2.48 9.06 -8.03
CA GLU A 212 1.08 8.97 -8.42
C GLU A 212 0.31 8.04 -7.47
N ALA A 213 0.81 6.83 -7.24
CA ALA A 213 0.18 5.86 -6.35
C ALA A 213 0.10 6.38 -4.91
N PHE A 214 1.16 6.99 -4.39
CA PHE A 214 1.21 7.54 -3.04
C PHE A 214 0.18 8.65 -2.82
N GLN A 215 0.09 9.63 -3.71
CA GLN A 215 -0.92 10.69 -3.61
C GLN A 215 -2.35 10.16 -3.76
N LYS A 216 -2.57 9.14 -4.60
CA LYS A 216 -3.86 8.45 -4.69
C LYS A 216 -4.22 7.76 -3.38
N ALA A 217 -3.26 7.11 -2.71
CA ALA A 217 -3.47 6.50 -1.41
C ALA A 217 -3.92 7.53 -0.37
N ILE A 218 -3.25 8.68 -0.29
CA ILE A 218 -3.60 9.75 0.66
C ILE A 218 -5.06 10.20 0.51
N ARG A 219 -5.51 10.51 -0.71
CA ARG A 219 -6.91 10.95 -0.90
C ARG A 219 -7.93 9.83 -0.71
N SER A 220 -7.53 8.57 -0.94
CA SER A 220 -8.39 7.39 -0.76
C SER A 220 -8.64 7.05 0.72
N LEU A 221 -7.86 7.58 1.65
CA LEU A 221 -8.09 7.42 3.10
C LEU A 221 -9.41 8.05 3.58
N GLU A 222 -10.04 8.91 2.78
CA GLU A 222 -11.27 9.65 3.14
C GLU A 222 -11.16 10.41 4.47
N ALA A 223 -9.97 10.88 4.79
CA ALA A 223 -9.67 11.66 5.99
C ALA A 223 -9.81 13.19 5.77
N GLY A 224 -10.54 13.61 4.72
CA GLY A 224 -10.70 15.01 4.36
C GLY A 224 -9.46 15.66 3.75
N ARG A 225 -8.44 14.85 3.38
CA ARG A 225 -7.18 15.31 2.79
C ARG A 225 -7.10 14.90 1.32
N TYR A 226 -6.69 15.81 0.48
CA TYR A 226 -6.59 15.60 -0.97
C TYR A 226 -5.14 15.63 -1.48
N GLY A 227 -4.19 15.89 -0.60
CA GLY A 227 -2.75 15.92 -0.80
C GLY A 227 -2.00 15.85 0.52
N LEU A 228 -0.67 15.94 0.45
CA LEU A 228 0.22 15.80 1.61
C LEU A 228 0.43 17.11 2.37
N GLY A 229 0.44 18.24 1.67
CA GLY A 229 0.72 19.54 2.28
C GLY A 229 -0.46 20.13 3.04
N PHE A 230 -0.13 21.04 3.95
CA PHE A 230 -1.09 21.81 4.75
C PHE A 230 -2.03 20.96 5.62
N ALA A 231 -1.57 19.77 6.01
CA ALA A 231 -2.28 18.93 6.93
C ALA A 231 -2.25 19.54 8.35
N LYS A 232 -3.41 19.59 9.01
CA LYS A 232 -3.57 20.23 10.33
C LYS A 232 -2.93 21.63 10.36
N ASP A 233 -2.08 21.88 11.35
CA ASP A 233 -1.33 23.14 11.53
C ASP A 233 0.20 22.95 11.35
N PHE A 234 0.63 21.83 10.78
CA PHE A 234 2.06 21.51 10.64
C PHE A 234 2.84 22.57 9.85
N ASN A 235 2.20 23.18 8.85
CA ASN A 235 2.79 24.29 8.10
C ASN A 235 3.09 25.54 8.96
N LYS A 236 2.45 25.68 10.13
CA LYS A 236 2.68 26.79 11.06
C LYS A 236 3.81 26.52 12.05
N LYS A 237 4.16 25.26 12.25
CA LYS A 237 5.18 24.84 13.22
C LYS A 237 6.58 25.16 12.73
N PRO A 238 7.53 25.55 13.60
CA PRO A 238 8.93 25.69 13.22
C PRO A 238 9.54 24.33 12.85
N LEU A 239 10.59 24.35 12.03
CA LEU A 239 11.27 23.14 11.56
C LEU A 239 11.73 22.25 12.72
N GLU A 240 12.31 22.83 13.76
CA GLU A 240 12.80 22.09 14.93
C GLU A 240 11.68 21.28 15.61
N GLU A 241 10.50 21.88 15.76
CA GLU A 241 9.34 21.18 16.34
C GLU A 241 8.90 20.00 15.46
N LEU A 242 8.82 20.19 14.15
CA LEU A 242 8.49 19.11 13.20
C LEU A 242 9.52 17.98 13.27
N LEU A 243 10.81 18.30 13.32
CA LEU A 243 11.87 17.31 13.45
C LEU A 243 11.80 16.56 14.80
N ASN A 244 11.44 17.23 15.87
CA ASN A 244 11.25 16.58 17.17
C ASN A 244 10.05 15.65 17.19
N MET A 245 8.94 16.00 16.51
CA MET A 245 7.78 15.13 16.35
C MET A 245 8.10 13.84 15.60
N LEU A 246 9.11 13.85 14.71
CA LEU A 246 9.53 12.67 13.94
C LEU A 246 10.43 11.70 14.70
N ASN A 247 10.85 12.01 15.93
CA ASN A 247 11.62 11.08 16.76
C ASN A 247 10.81 9.84 17.19
N HIS A 248 9.49 9.92 17.10
CA HIS A 248 8.59 8.79 17.34
C HIS A 248 7.63 8.63 16.16
N PRO A 249 7.42 7.43 15.65
CA PRO A 249 6.48 7.20 14.58
C PRO A 249 5.04 7.49 15.06
N SER A 250 4.28 8.18 14.22
CA SER A 250 2.86 8.51 14.45
C SER A 250 2.04 8.32 13.17
N SER A 251 0.73 8.33 13.28
CA SER A 251 -0.17 8.27 12.12
C SER A 251 0.02 9.46 11.17
N GLU A 252 0.55 10.56 11.67
CA GLU A 252 0.74 11.84 10.96
C GLU A 252 2.14 12.00 10.35
N ARG A 253 3.06 11.06 10.59
CA ARG A 253 4.50 11.21 10.25
C ARG A 253 4.76 11.60 8.79
N GLN A 254 3.93 11.15 7.84
CA GLN A 254 4.11 11.48 6.42
C GLN A 254 3.84 12.95 6.14
N PHE A 255 2.81 13.50 6.77
CA PHE A 255 2.44 14.90 6.65
C PHE A 255 3.43 15.81 7.37
N ILE A 256 3.94 15.37 8.52
CA ILE A 256 4.99 16.07 9.27
C ILE A 256 6.28 16.13 8.45
N MET A 257 6.70 15.00 7.85
CA MET A 257 7.88 14.94 6.97
C MET A 257 7.73 15.87 5.76
N TYR A 258 6.54 15.89 5.16
CA TYR A 258 6.26 16.74 4.00
C TYR A 258 6.45 18.22 4.34
N GLU A 259 5.94 18.69 5.47
CA GLU A 259 6.11 20.07 5.92
C GLU A 259 7.54 20.36 6.40
N ALA A 260 8.22 19.40 7.00
CA ALA A 260 9.63 19.52 7.34
C ALA A 260 10.50 19.72 6.10
N LEU A 261 10.27 18.94 5.03
CA LEU A 261 10.94 19.11 3.73
C LEU A 261 10.66 20.49 3.10
N ARG A 262 9.42 20.98 3.19
CA ARG A 262 9.04 22.32 2.75
C ARG A 262 9.84 23.41 3.47
N LYS A 263 10.12 23.21 4.74
CA LYS A 263 10.91 24.14 5.58
C LYS A 263 12.42 23.94 5.50
N GLY A 264 12.88 23.08 4.59
CA GLY A 264 14.30 22.89 4.30
C GLY A 264 14.98 21.78 5.10
N ALA A 265 14.23 20.84 5.70
CA ALA A 265 14.83 19.65 6.27
C ALA A 265 15.65 18.87 5.24
N GLY A 266 16.84 18.44 5.63
CA GLY A 266 17.69 17.60 4.79
C GLY A 266 17.16 16.15 4.72
N ILE A 267 17.35 15.50 3.56
CA ILE A 267 16.92 14.10 3.34
C ILE A 267 17.61 13.16 4.33
N GLU A 268 18.92 13.33 4.53
CA GLU A 268 19.72 12.51 5.46
C GLU A 268 19.30 12.72 6.92
N GLU A 269 18.90 13.93 7.29
CA GLU A 269 18.38 14.23 8.63
C GLU A 269 17.07 13.48 8.90
N LEU A 270 16.16 13.51 7.92
CA LEU A 270 14.88 12.78 8.01
C LEU A 270 15.11 11.28 8.04
N HIS A 271 16.00 10.75 7.19
CA HIS A 271 16.39 9.34 7.21
C HIS A 271 16.91 8.91 8.59
N ARG A 272 17.84 9.68 9.17
CA ARG A 272 18.43 9.38 10.49
C ARG A 272 17.38 9.32 11.61
N ARG A 273 16.34 10.16 11.54
CA ARG A 273 15.28 10.22 12.55
C ARG A 273 14.20 9.16 12.38
N THR A 274 13.86 8.83 11.15
CA THR A 274 12.71 7.98 10.83
C THR A 274 13.10 6.58 10.37
N HIS A 275 14.36 6.38 9.99
CA HIS A 275 14.88 5.21 9.29
C HIS A 275 14.20 4.92 7.93
N ILE A 276 13.30 5.80 7.46
CA ILE A 276 12.74 5.71 6.12
C ILE A 276 13.85 5.95 5.11
N LYS A 277 13.93 5.12 4.07
CA LYS A 277 14.99 5.22 3.06
C LYS A 277 15.00 6.56 2.35
N THR A 278 16.19 7.05 2.07
CA THR A 278 16.42 8.33 1.37
C THR A 278 15.72 8.38 0.01
N TRP A 279 15.58 7.26 -0.68
CA TRP A 279 14.84 7.20 -1.94
C TRP A 279 13.37 7.64 -1.78
N PHE A 280 12.64 7.12 -0.79
CA PHE A 280 11.25 7.51 -0.54
C PHE A 280 11.13 8.97 -0.10
N ILE A 281 12.07 9.43 0.73
CA ILE A 281 12.13 10.84 1.18
C ILE A 281 12.41 11.76 -0.02
N THR A 282 13.26 11.33 -0.96
CA THR A 282 13.53 12.07 -2.21
C THR A 282 12.28 12.17 -3.07
N GLN A 283 11.51 11.08 -3.22
CA GLN A 283 10.23 11.13 -3.94
C GLN A 283 9.25 12.13 -3.32
N MET A 284 9.21 12.19 -1.98
CA MET A 284 8.40 13.18 -1.26
C MET A 284 8.92 14.60 -1.47
N LYS A 285 10.25 14.81 -1.44
CA LYS A 285 10.87 16.12 -1.71
C LYS A 285 10.53 16.64 -3.11
N GLU A 286 10.54 15.77 -4.12
CA GLU A 286 10.14 16.15 -5.48
C GLU A 286 8.66 16.60 -5.56
N LEU A 287 7.77 16.00 -4.76
CA LEU A 287 6.39 16.46 -4.63
C LEU A 287 6.30 17.83 -3.96
N VAL A 288 7.10 18.06 -2.90
CA VAL A 288 7.20 19.37 -2.23
C VAL A 288 7.66 20.43 -3.23
N ASP A 289 8.73 20.18 -3.98
CA ASP A 289 9.27 21.14 -4.95
C ASP A 289 8.26 21.46 -6.05
N LEU A 290 7.53 20.48 -6.51
CA LEU A 290 6.45 20.69 -7.48
C LEU A 290 5.31 21.53 -6.89
N GLU A 291 4.92 21.25 -5.64
CA GLU A 291 3.89 22.00 -4.95
C GLU A 291 4.28 23.45 -4.70
N GLU A 292 5.53 23.73 -4.30
CA GLU A 292 6.03 25.09 -4.16
C GLU A 292 5.98 25.87 -5.49
N ARG A 293 6.31 25.23 -6.60
CA ARG A 293 6.14 25.83 -7.94
C ARG A 293 4.68 26.09 -8.26
N ILE A 294 3.76 25.21 -7.90
CA ILE A 294 2.32 25.42 -8.07
C ILE A 294 1.84 26.61 -7.27
N LEU A 295 2.28 26.75 -6.02
CA LEU A 295 1.91 27.83 -5.12
C LEU A 295 2.32 29.22 -5.62
N THR A 296 3.34 29.34 -6.47
CA THR A 296 3.68 30.61 -7.10
C THR A 296 2.57 31.15 -8.02
N TYR A 297 1.64 30.32 -8.44
CA TYR A 297 0.47 30.67 -9.27
C TYR A 297 -0.82 30.87 -8.46
N LYS A 298 -0.73 31.10 -7.16
CA LYS A 298 -1.92 31.32 -6.32
C LYS A 298 -2.80 32.44 -6.89
N GLY A 299 -4.08 32.17 -7.07
CA GLY A 299 -5.05 33.08 -7.71
C GLY A 299 -5.04 33.06 -9.24
N MET A 300 -4.17 32.27 -9.86
CA MET A 300 -4.02 32.17 -11.30
C MET A 300 -4.11 30.72 -11.79
N MET A 301 -4.42 30.52 -13.07
CA MET A 301 -4.37 29.21 -13.70
C MET A 301 -2.93 28.81 -13.98
N LEU A 302 -2.62 27.52 -13.76
CA LEU A 302 -1.31 26.95 -14.08
C LEU A 302 -1.01 27.01 -15.58
N PRO A 303 0.27 27.21 -15.97
CA PRO A 303 0.73 26.89 -17.32
C PRO A 303 0.41 25.43 -17.69
N ASN A 304 0.22 25.15 -18.97
CA ASN A 304 -0.22 23.85 -19.46
C ASN A 304 0.72 22.70 -19.05
N ASP A 305 2.03 22.92 -19.21
CA ASP A 305 3.08 21.95 -18.88
C ASP A 305 3.11 21.66 -17.36
N LEU A 306 2.93 22.66 -16.53
CA LEU A 306 2.89 22.50 -15.07
C LEU A 306 1.62 21.78 -14.62
N LEU A 307 0.47 22.07 -15.25
CA LEU A 307 -0.77 21.33 -14.98
C LEU A 307 -0.63 19.84 -15.38
N ILE A 308 -0.06 19.55 -16.54
CA ILE A 308 0.22 18.18 -16.98
C ILE A 308 1.16 17.48 -16.00
N GLN A 309 2.25 18.13 -15.60
CA GLN A 309 3.19 17.59 -14.64
C GLN A 309 2.53 17.31 -13.27
N ALA A 310 1.70 18.21 -12.77
CA ALA A 310 0.95 18.03 -11.54
C ALA A 310 0.02 16.81 -11.61
N LYS A 311 -0.75 16.66 -12.69
CA LYS A 311 -1.63 15.51 -12.88
C LYS A 311 -0.86 14.19 -12.93
N LYS A 312 0.23 14.14 -13.68
CA LYS A 312 1.11 12.97 -13.78
C LYS A 312 1.75 12.57 -12.45
N ASN A 313 1.96 13.52 -11.55
CA ASN A 313 2.46 13.25 -10.19
C ASN A 313 1.34 13.04 -9.14
N GLY A 314 0.08 12.91 -9.57
CA GLY A 314 -1.02 12.52 -8.71
C GLY A 314 -1.76 13.66 -8.00
N PHE A 315 -1.53 14.93 -8.36
CA PHE A 315 -2.29 16.06 -7.81
C PHE A 315 -3.73 16.04 -8.30
N ALA A 316 -4.69 15.89 -7.38
CA ALA A 316 -6.11 15.93 -7.70
C ALA A 316 -6.56 17.36 -8.05
N ASP A 317 -7.58 17.49 -8.92
CA ASP A 317 -8.14 18.80 -9.28
C ASP A 317 -8.59 19.57 -8.03
N ARG A 318 -9.19 18.88 -7.07
CA ARG A 318 -9.60 19.46 -5.78
C ARG A 318 -8.42 19.94 -4.95
N TYR A 319 -7.31 19.21 -4.93
CA TYR A 319 -6.11 19.66 -4.22
C TYR A 319 -5.48 20.88 -4.90
N LEU A 320 -5.37 20.87 -6.23
CA LEU A 320 -4.94 22.04 -6.99
C LEU A 320 -5.84 23.26 -6.73
N SER A 321 -7.16 23.05 -6.63
CA SER A 321 -8.11 24.09 -6.26
C SER A 321 -7.78 24.72 -4.89
N GLN A 322 -7.45 23.89 -3.91
CA GLN A 322 -7.05 24.36 -2.57
C GLN A 322 -5.74 25.15 -2.60
N LEU A 323 -4.73 24.63 -3.30
CA LEU A 323 -3.41 25.31 -3.40
C LEU A 323 -3.51 26.65 -4.12
N LEU A 324 -4.25 26.71 -5.22
CA LEU A 324 -4.34 27.89 -6.08
C LEU A 324 -5.41 28.90 -5.61
N GLY A 325 -6.37 28.46 -4.78
CA GLY A 325 -7.51 29.31 -4.40
C GLY A 325 -8.47 29.61 -5.55
N ILE A 326 -8.55 28.75 -6.57
CA ILE A 326 -9.47 28.85 -7.70
C ILE A 326 -10.45 27.68 -7.73
N ASN A 327 -11.61 27.86 -8.37
CA ASN A 327 -12.64 26.84 -8.38
C ASN A 327 -12.20 25.57 -9.11
N GLU A 328 -12.46 24.40 -8.49
CA GLU A 328 -12.11 23.08 -9.05
C GLU A 328 -12.66 22.88 -10.47
N LYS A 329 -13.91 23.34 -10.75
CA LYS A 329 -14.50 23.23 -12.09
C LYS A 329 -13.71 23.96 -13.16
N VAL A 330 -13.03 25.07 -12.82
CA VAL A 330 -12.18 25.82 -13.73
C VAL A 330 -10.91 25.03 -14.07
N ILE A 331 -10.29 24.39 -13.06
CA ILE A 331 -9.13 23.51 -13.26
C ILE A 331 -9.53 22.33 -14.15
N ARG A 332 -10.66 21.69 -13.83
CA ARG A 332 -11.20 20.57 -14.62
C ARG A 332 -11.47 20.96 -16.06
N ALA A 333 -12.12 22.10 -16.31
CA ALA A 333 -12.39 22.58 -17.66
C ALA A 333 -11.09 22.81 -18.43
N LYS A 334 -10.08 23.42 -17.81
CA LYS A 334 -8.75 23.61 -18.40
C LYS A 334 -8.09 22.28 -18.74
N ARG A 335 -8.12 21.32 -17.82
CA ARG A 335 -7.57 19.98 -18.02
C ARG A 335 -8.22 19.28 -19.24
N ILE A 336 -9.54 19.31 -19.31
CA ILE A 336 -10.31 18.71 -20.42
C ILE A 336 -9.98 19.42 -21.74
N SER A 337 -9.87 20.74 -21.76
CA SER A 337 -9.52 21.50 -22.98
C SER A 337 -8.12 21.16 -23.54
N LEU A 338 -7.24 20.60 -22.70
CA LEU A 338 -5.92 20.11 -23.11
C LEU A 338 -5.94 18.63 -23.55
N GLY A 339 -7.11 17.97 -23.56
CA GLY A 339 -7.21 16.54 -23.80
C GLY A 339 -6.60 15.69 -22.66
N LEU A 340 -6.34 16.29 -21.51
CA LEU A 340 -5.74 15.62 -20.35
C LEU A 340 -6.85 14.96 -19.52
N SER A 341 -7.12 13.70 -19.82
CA SER A 341 -8.07 12.84 -19.09
C SER A 341 -7.37 11.63 -18.51
N GLU A 342 -8.02 11.03 -17.53
CA GLU A 342 -7.59 9.74 -16.97
C GLU A 342 -7.65 8.67 -18.05
N SER A 343 -6.64 7.84 -18.11
CA SER A 343 -6.59 6.59 -18.86
C SER A 343 -6.78 5.42 -17.90
N TRP A 344 -7.27 4.31 -18.38
CA TRP A 344 -7.50 3.11 -17.61
C TRP A 344 -6.66 1.96 -18.14
N GLU A 345 -5.94 1.29 -17.23
CA GLU A 345 -5.15 0.11 -17.56
C GLU A 345 -5.68 -1.14 -16.85
N PRO A 346 -5.77 -2.29 -17.55
CA PRO A 346 -6.22 -3.54 -16.95
C PRO A 346 -5.11 -4.20 -16.13
N VAL A 347 -5.51 -4.84 -15.03
CA VAL A 347 -4.74 -5.86 -14.32
C VAL A 347 -5.47 -7.18 -14.53
N PRO A 348 -4.94 -8.09 -15.36
CA PRO A 348 -5.56 -9.39 -15.60
C PRO A 348 -5.56 -10.27 -14.36
N VAL A 349 -6.66 -11.00 -14.14
CA VAL A 349 -6.80 -11.91 -12.99
C VAL A 349 -6.32 -13.30 -13.38
N SER A 350 -5.36 -13.85 -12.64
CA SER A 350 -4.84 -15.19 -12.83
C SER A 350 -5.85 -16.25 -12.40
N GLY A 351 -5.88 -17.40 -13.10
CA GLY A 351 -6.80 -18.51 -12.78
C GLY A 351 -8.26 -18.30 -13.18
N VAL A 352 -8.60 -17.15 -13.76
CA VAL A 352 -9.95 -16.82 -14.23
C VAL A 352 -9.88 -16.23 -15.62
N GLU A 353 -10.52 -16.89 -16.59
CA GLU A 353 -10.52 -16.43 -17.98
C GLU A 353 -11.26 -15.09 -18.14
N ASN A 354 -10.68 -14.21 -18.95
CA ASN A 354 -11.28 -12.93 -19.33
C ASN A 354 -11.65 -12.00 -18.17
N ALA A 355 -11.07 -12.22 -16.98
CA ALA A 355 -11.25 -11.34 -15.82
C ALA A 355 -10.11 -10.33 -15.71
N SER A 356 -10.48 -9.08 -15.50
CA SER A 356 -9.54 -7.98 -15.25
C SER A 356 -10.21 -6.94 -14.37
N TYR A 357 -9.42 -6.27 -13.55
CA TYR A 357 -9.81 -5.00 -12.97
C TYR A 357 -8.94 -3.88 -13.54
N TYR A 358 -9.34 -2.63 -13.33
CA TYR A 358 -8.71 -1.49 -13.97
C TYR A 358 -8.28 -0.46 -12.94
N PHE A 359 -7.17 0.21 -13.20
CA PHE A 359 -6.77 1.39 -12.44
C PHE A 359 -6.63 2.60 -13.37
N SER A 360 -6.94 3.79 -12.82
CA SER A 360 -6.80 5.04 -13.56
C SER A 360 -5.38 5.60 -13.45
N THR A 361 -4.90 6.27 -14.49
CA THR A 361 -3.59 6.93 -14.51
C THR A 361 -3.56 8.07 -15.52
N TYR A 362 -2.66 9.05 -15.29
CA TYR A 362 -2.31 10.07 -16.28
C TYR A 362 -0.98 9.78 -17.01
N ASN A 363 -0.40 8.61 -16.76
CA ASN A 363 0.94 8.24 -17.25
C ASN A 363 0.96 7.13 -18.29
N ALA A 364 -0.20 6.76 -18.83
CA ALA A 364 -0.33 5.73 -19.85
C ALA A 364 -1.47 6.05 -20.81
N PRO A 365 -1.50 5.47 -22.03
CA PRO A 365 -2.67 5.52 -22.91
C PRO A 365 -3.81 4.67 -22.34
N ASP A 366 -5.04 5.03 -22.68
CA ASP A 366 -6.23 4.27 -22.31
C ASP A 366 -6.26 2.90 -23.02
N LYS A 367 -6.49 1.85 -22.23
CA LYS A 367 -6.58 0.46 -22.72
C LYS A 367 -7.98 -0.16 -22.50
N THR A 368 -9.00 0.68 -22.25
CA THR A 368 -10.36 0.17 -22.09
C THR A 368 -10.96 -0.29 -23.41
N THR A 369 -11.71 -1.39 -23.36
CA THR A 369 -12.49 -1.85 -24.49
C THR A 369 -13.95 -1.45 -24.29
N VAL A 370 -14.40 -0.50 -25.09
CA VAL A 370 -15.81 -0.06 -25.07
C VAL A 370 -16.67 -1.08 -25.80
N SER A 371 -17.82 -1.45 -25.23
CA SER A 371 -18.82 -2.31 -25.87
C SER A 371 -20.14 -1.55 -26.03
N ASP A 372 -20.96 -1.95 -27.02
CA ASP A 372 -22.27 -1.34 -27.28
C ASP A 372 -23.38 -1.82 -26.33
N ARG A 373 -23.07 -2.75 -25.43
CA ARG A 373 -24.02 -3.23 -24.43
C ARG A 373 -24.36 -2.13 -23.43
N LYS A 374 -25.63 -2.07 -23.03
CA LYS A 374 -26.06 -1.21 -21.92
C LYS A 374 -25.30 -1.61 -20.63
N LYS A 375 -24.74 -0.63 -19.96
CA LYS A 375 -23.90 -0.81 -18.78
C LYS A 375 -24.56 -0.20 -17.56
N ILE A 376 -24.44 -0.88 -16.42
CA ILE A 376 -24.81 -0.37 -15.11
C ILE A 376 -23.59 -0.50 -14.22
N MET A 377 -23.14 0.62 -13.66
CA MET A 377 -22.03 0.66 -12.72
C MET A 377 -22.55 0.46 -11.30
N VAL A 378 -22.00 -0.48 -10.58
CA VAL A 378 -22.23 -0.67 -9.14
C VAL A 378 -21.10 0.01 -8.37
N LEU A 379 -21.43 0.98 -7.52
CA LEU A 379 -20.44 1.66 -6.67
C LEU A 379 -20.31 0.90 -5.35
N GLY A 380 -19.09 0.42 -5.08
CA GLY A 380 -18.77 -0.28 -3.84
C GLY A 380 -18.50 0.66 -2.65
N GLY A 381 -18.18 0.06 -1.51
CA GLY A 381 -18.06 0.76 -0.23
C GLY A 381 -16.78 1.59 0.00
N GLY A 382 -15.82 1.61 -0.95
CA GLY A 382 -14.56 2.33 -0.77
C GLY A 382 -13.51 1.53 0.02
N PRO A 383 -12.69 2.19 0.86
CA PRO A 383 -11.56 1.56 1.55
C PRO A 383 -11.99 0.45 2.52
N ASN A 384 -11.17 -0.60 2.61
CA ASN A 384 -11.33 -1.62 3.64
C ASN A 384 -11.20 -0.99 5.03
N ARG A 385 -12.17 -1.25 5.89
CA ARG A 385 -12.20 -0.76 7.28
C ARG A 385 -12.63 -1.87 8.22
N ILE A 386 -11.98 -1.97 9.37
CA ILE A 386 -12.49 -2.80 10.47
C ILE A 386 -13.85 -2.24 10.90
N GLY A 387 -14.86 -3.10 10.96
CA GLY A 387 -16.23 -2.73 11.30
C GLY A 387 -17.08 -2.29 10.10
N GLN A 388 -16.55 -2.20 8.89
CA GLN A 388 -17.34 -2.30 7.67
C GLN A 388 -17.63 -3.77 7.44
N GLY A 389 -18.90 -4.13 7.46
CA GLY A 389 -19.31 -5.50 7.28
C GLY A 389 -19.10 -5.99 5.85
N ILE A 390 -18.86 -7.28 5.71
CA ILE A 390 -18.77 -7.99 4.42
C ILE A 390 -20.04 -7.81 3.57
N GLU A 391 -21.15 -7.42 4.17
CA GLU A 391 -22.42 -7.13 3.48
C GLU A 391 -22.31 -6.09 2.38
N PHE A 392 -21.37 -5.16 2.46
CA PHE A 392 -21.16 -4.19 1.38
C PHE A 392 -20.63 -4.84 0.11
N ASP A 393 -19.61 -5.70 0.23
CA ASP A 393 -19.09 -6.43 -0.92
C ASP A 393 -20.11 -7.48 -1.41
N TYR A 394 -20.77 -8.18 -0.48
CA TYR A 394 -21.85 -9.13 -0.80
C TYR A 394 -22.96 -8.46 -1.60
N CYS A 395 -23.46 -7.30 -1.16
CA CYS A 395 -24.50 -6.57 -1.87
C CYS A 395 -24.04 -6.12 -3.27
N CYS A 396 -22.79 -5.66 -3.42
CA CYS A 396 -22.25 -5.24 -4.71
C CYS A 396 -22.16 -6.43 -5.69
N VAL A 397 -21.65 -7.56 -5.23
CA VAL A 397 -21.53 -8.79 -6.03
C VAL A 397 -22.91 -9.31 -6.46
N HIS A 398 -23.87 -9.40 -5.55
CA HIS A 398 -25.23 -9.84 -5.88
C HIS A 398 -25.96 -8.86 -6.80
N ALA A 399 -25.77 -7.54 -6.63
CA ALA A 399 -26.28 -6.54 -7.56
C ALA A 399 -25.69 -6.74 -8.97
N ALA A 400 -24.38 -6.98 -9.07
CA ALA A 400 -23.72 -7.24 -10.33
C ALA A 400 -24.25 -8.53 -11.01
N PHE A 401 -24.47 -9.60 -10.24
CA PHE A 401 -25.09 -10.82 -10.75
C PHE A 401 -26.52 -10.59 -11.28
N ALA A 402 -27.36 -9.92 -10.50
CA ALA A 402 -28.74 -9.61 -10.91
C ALA A 402 -28.79 -8.75 -12.18
N ILE A 403 -27.89 -7.76 -12.30
CA ILE A 403 -27.76 -6.90 -13.49
C ILE A 403 -27.33 -7.73 -14.71
N ARG A 404 -26.38 -8.62 -14.54
CA ARG A 404 -25.92 -9.55 -15.60
C ARG A 404 -27.05 -10.47 -16.05
N ASP A 405 -27.77 -11.05 -15.09
CA ASP A 405 -28.87 -11.97 -15.37
C ASP A 405 -30.05 -11.27 -16.07
N ALA A 406 -30.20 -9.95 -15.84
CA ALA A 406 -31.13 -9.10 -16.58
C ALA A 406 -30.64 -8.70 -17.99
N GLY A 407 -29.49 -9.21 -18.44
CA GLY A 407 -28.96 -8.99 -19.80
C GLY A 407 -28.12 -7.71 -19.97
N TYR A 408 -27.84 -6.99 -18.90
CA TYR A 408 -26.94 -5.83 -18.93
C TYR A 408 -25.49 -6.27 -18.72
N ARG A 409 -24.54 -5.45 -19.13
CA ARG A 409 -23.16 -5.56 -18.63
C ARG A 409 -23.07 -4.84 -17.29
N SER A 410 -22.81 -5.59 -16.24
CA SER A 410 -22.41 -5.01 -14.95
C SER A 410 -20.89 -4.88 -14.94
N GLU A 411 -20.40 -3.71 -14.59
CA GLU A 411 -19.01 -3.51 -14.23
C GLU A 411 -19.01 -3.35 -12.70
N GLU A 412 -18.48 -4.37 -12.02
CA GLU A 412 -18.29 -4.32 -10.60
C GLU A 412 -17.02 -3.52 -10.34
N HIS A 413 -17.18 -2.36 -9.72
CA HIS A 413 -16.10 -1.68 -9.06
C HIS A 413 -16.05 -2.20 -7.62
N THR A 414 -15.26 -3.25 -7.41
CA THR A 414 -14.98 -3.69 -6.04
C THR A 414 -14.33 -2.53 -5.29
N SER A 415 -14.81 -2.30 -4.09
CA SER A 415 -14.51 -1.19 -3.21
C SER A 415 -13.04 -0.96 -2.89
N GLU A 416 -12.20 -1.91 -3.20
CA GLU A 416 -10.81 -1.92 -2.77
C GLU A 416 -9.80 -1.36 -3.77
N LEU A 417 -10.19 -1.22 -5.05
CA LEU A 417 -9.26 -0.84 -6.11
C LEU A 417 -9.55 0.52 -6.74
N GLN A 418 -10.72 1.04 -6.51
CA GLN A 418 -11.16 2.25 -7.17
C GLN A 418 -11.94 3.13 -6.22
N SER A 419 -11.27 4.04 -5.58
CA SER A 419 -11.95 5.25 -5.18
C SER A 419 -12.29 6.01 -6.47
N PRO A 420 -13.57 6.26 -6.78
CA PRO A 420 -13.95 7.07 -7.94
C PRO A 420 -13.65 8.56 -7.74
N ASN A 421 -12.85 8.89 -6.75
CA ASN A 421 -12.40 10.24 -6.50
C ASN A 421 -11.29 10.60 -7.48
N THR A 422 -11.70 10.81 -8.69
CA THR A 422 -10.94 11.54 -9.70
C THR A 422 -10.92 13.03 -9.42
#